data_f67b9dc8f5cf6f3e827ef7ba3a56ee2a
#
_entry.id   f67b9dc8f5cf6f3e827ef7ba3a56ee2a
#
_cell.length_a   1.000
_cell.length_b   1.000
_cell.length_c   1.000
_cell.angle_alpha   90.00
_cell.angle_beta   90.00
_cell.angle_gamma   90.00
#
_symmetry.space_group_name_H-M   'P 1'
#
loop_
_entity.id
_entity.type
_entity.pdbx_description
1 polymer ?
#
loop_
_entity_poly.entity_id
_entity_poly.type
_entity_poly.pdbx_seq_one_letter_code
_entity_poly.pdbx_strand_id
1 'polypeptide(L)'
;MVNADNENETLVLKFFETLSSGDLVRLRELFHEEATWTPMVRGIRGKGVHRGRAGIVDLFLAPVRGQFRPGDPKVLPDTIASKGPLVLIETRGIGHLTDGRPYDNRYAWAVEVREGKIFVVREYMDSLYVARLFETKSA
;
A
#
# COMPACT_ATOMS: atom_id res chain seq x y z
N MET A 1 16.77 -1.32 -10.32
CA MET A 1 15.46 -1.96 -10.59
C MET A 1 15.37 -3.26 -9.81
N VAL A 2 14.22 -3.48 -9.19
CA VAL A 2 13.98 -4.69 -8.38
C VAL A 2 13.43 -5.79 -9.27
N ASN A 3 14.02 -6.98 -9.18
CA ASN A 3 13.61 -8.14 -9.98
C ASN A 3 13.02 -9.21 -9.07
N ALA A 4 11.99 -9.89 -9.55
CA ALA A 4 11.37 -11.01 -8.85
C ALA A 4 12.15 -12.31 -9.08
N ASP A 5 12.30 -13.11 -8.03
CA ASP A 5 12.94 -14.42 -8.09
C ASP A 5 11.93 -15.57 -8.23
N ASN A 6 10.65 -15.30 -8.05
CA ASN A 6 9.60 -16.32 -8.09
C ASN A 6 8.23 -15.69 -8.40
N GLU A 7 7.22 -16.55 -8.56
CA GLU A 7 5.88 -16.11 -8.93
C GLU A 7 5.22 -15.22 -7.88
N ASN A 8 5.45 -15.48 -6.59
CA ASN A 8 4.87 -14.68 -5.51
C ASN A 8 5.45 -13.26 -5.52
N GLU A 9 6.76 -13.14 -5.73
CA GLU A 9 7.41 -11.83 -5.86
C GLU A 9 6.93 -11.09 -7.11
N THR A 10 6.73 -11.80 -8.22
CA THR A 10 6.19 -11.22 -9.44
C THR A 10 4.80 -10.64 -9.20
N LEU A 11 3.94 -11.37 -8.49
CA LEU A 11 2.60 -10.89 -8.15
C LEU A 11 2.66 -9.63 -7.29
N VAL A 12 3.53 -9.60 -6.28
CA VAL A 12 3.65 -8.46 -5.38
C VAL A 12 4.20 -7.23 -6.10
N LEU A 13 5.16 -7.39 -7.00
CA LEU A 13 5.64 -6.27 -7.82
C LEU A 13 4.53 -5.74 -8.74
N LYS A 14 3.75 -6.62 -9.34
CA LYS A 14 2.59 -6.21 -10.15
C LYS A 14 1.55 -5.48 -9.30
N PHE A 15 1.35 -5.94 -8.07
CA PHE A 15 0.44 -5.29 -7.14
C PHE A 15 0.84 -3.83 -6.88
N PHE A 16 2.11 -3.57 -6.59
CA PHE A 16 2.57 -2.20 -6.33
C PHE A 16 2.57 -1.34 -7.60
N GLU A 17 2.83 -1.91 -8.75
CA GLU A 17 2.69 -1.21 -10.03
C GLU A 17 1.24 -0.79 -10.27
N THR A 18 0.29 -1.70 -10.03
CA THR A 18 -1.13 -1.42 -10.20
C THR A 18 -1.62 -0.39 -9.19
N LEU A 19 -1.18 -0.50 -7.93
CA LEU A 19 -1.49 0.48 -6.89
C LEU A 19 -1.01 1.87 -7.31
N SER A 20 0.21 1.97 -7.80
CA SER A 20 0.80 3.24 -8.24
C SER A 20 0.07 3.83 -9.45
N SER A 21 -0.49 2.99 -10.32
CA SER A 21 -1.23 3.45 -11.49
C SER A 21 -2.54 4.14 -11.13
N GLY A 22 -3.08 3.87 -9.94
CA GLY A 22 -4.37 4.39 -9.51
C GLY A 22 -5.57 3.65 -10.09
N ASP A 23 -5.35 2.59 -10.85
CA ASP A 23 -6.42 1.76 -11.41
C ASP A 23 -6.97 0.82 -10.33
N LEU A 24 -7.93 1.33 -9.57
CA LEU A 24 -8.50 0.59 -8.44
C LEU A 24 -9.38 -0.58 -8.89
N VAL A 25 -9.90 -0.57 -10.10
CA VAL A 25 -10.67 -1.69 -10.66
C VAL A 25 -9.73 -2.89 -10.85
N ARG A 26 -8.58 -2.68 -11.48
CA ARG A 26 -7.58 -3.74 -11.67
C ARG A 26 -6.97 -4.18 -10.34
N LEU A 27 -6.73 -3.24 -9.44
CA LEU A 27 -6.18 -3.53 -8.13
C LEU A 27 -7.09 -4.46 -7.35
N ARG A 28 -8.39 -4.22 -7.38
CA ARG A 28 -9.40 -5.05 -6.72
C ARG A 28 -9.27 -6.53 -7.13
N GLU A 29 -9.01 -6.79 -8.40
CA GLU A 29 -8.90 -8.15 -8.93
C GLU A 29 -7.68 -8.92 -8.42
N LEU A 30 -6.64 -8.20 -7.97
CA LEU A 30 -5.43 -8.82 -7.44
C LEU A 30 -5.61 -9.35 -6.02
N PHE A 31 -6.61 -8.87 -5.28
CA PHE A 31 -6.89 -9.32 -3.93
C PHE A 31 -7.71 -10.61 -3.90
N HIS A 32 -7.37 -11.47 -2.96
CA HIS A 32 -8.23 -12.57 -2.55
C HIS A 32 -9.53 -12.00 -1.97
N GLU A 33 -10.64 -12.72 -2.12
CA GLU A 33 -11.94 -12.25 -1.60
C GLU A 33 -11.93 -12.03 -0.09
N GLU A 34 -11.14 -12.82 0.63
CA GLU A 34 -11.01 -12.73 2.10
C GLU A 34 -9.76 -11.98 2.53
N ALA A 35 -9.19 -11.16 1.65
CA ALA A 35 -7.96 -10.42 1.95
C ALA A 35 -8.15 -9.45 3.12
N THR A 36 -7.03 -9.17 3.79
CA THR A 36 -6.96 -8.15 4.83
C THR A 36 -5.81 -7.20 4.56
N TRP A 37 -5.99 -5.95 4.98
CA TRP A 37 -4.95 -4.92 4.93
C TRP A 37 -4.91 -4.23 6.28
N THR A 38 -3.77 -4.25 6.94
CA THR A 38 -3.59 -3.65 8.25
C THR A 38 -2.42 -2.68 8.23
N PRO A 39 -2.68 -1.37 8.33
CA PRO A 39 -1.63 -0.41 8.65
C PRO A 39 -1.14 -0.68 10.08
N MET A 40 0.15 -0.91 10.24
CA MET A 40 0.74 -1.28 11.53
C MET A 40 1.09 -0.02 12.32
N VAL A 41 0.06 0.77 12.61
CA VAL A 41 0.17 2.06 13.28
C VAL A 41 -0.88 2.20 14.37
N ARG A 42 -0.65 3.15 15.29
CA ARG A 42 -1.60 3.52 16.33
C ARG A 42 -1.78 5.03 16.31
N GLY A 43 -2.99 5.48 16.68
CA GLY A 43 -3.24 6.91 16.89
C GLY A 43 -3.41 7.76 15.64
N ILE A 44 -3.45 7.16 14.45
CA ILE A 44 -3.72 7.89 13.21
C ILE A 44 -4.93 7.27 12.47
N ARG A 45 -5.48 8.04 11.55
CA ARG A 45 -6.63 7.60 10.73
C ARG A 45 -6.23 6.41 9.86
N GLY A 46 -7.20 5.56 9.55
CA GLY A 46 -6.98 4.40 8.70
C GLY A 46 -6.39 3.20 9.41
N LYS A 47 -6.17 3.29 10.72
CA LYS A 47 -5.70 2.16 11.51
C LYS A 47 -6.76 1.06 11.60
N GLY A 48 -6.31 -0.12 11.99
CA GLY A 48 -7.17 -1.28 12.14
C GLY A 48 -7.17 -2.14 10.89
N VAL A 49 -7.92 -3.23 10.93
CA VAL A 49 -7.95 -4.21 9.86
C VAL A 49 -9.05 -3.85 8.85
N HIS A 50 -8.65 -3.70 7.59
CA HIS A 50 -9.58 -3.53 6.48
C HIS A 50 -9.78 -4.90 5.82
N ARG A 51 -11.03 -5.32 5.64
CA ARG A 51 -11.36 -6.69 5.24
C ARG A 51 -12.12 -6.73 3.92
N GLY A 52 -11.72 -7.68 3.07
CA GLY A 52 -12.34 -7.93 1.78
C GLY A 52 -12.02 -6.83 0.76
N ARG A 53 -12.37 -7.11 -0.49
CA ARG A 53 -12.10 -6.18 -1.59
C ARG A 53 -12.74 -4.81 -1.38
N ALA A 54 -14.02 -4.80 -0.99
CA ALA A 54 -14.73 -3.53 -0.75
C ALA A 54 -14.14 -2.76 0.44
N GLY A 55 -13.86 -3.45 1.55
CA GLY A 55 -13.28 -2.82 2.73
C GLY A 55 -11.91 -2.24 2.47
N ILE A 56 -11.10 -2.93 1.68
CA ILE A 56 -9.75 -2.49 1.36
C ILE A 56 -9.77 -1.39 0.29
N VAL A 57 -10.41 -1.64 -0.85
CA VAL A 57 -10.30 -0.76 -2.01
C VAL A 57 -11.23 0.44 -1.90
N ASP A 58 -12.52 0.20 -1.63
CA ASP A 58 -13.52 1.27 -1.66
C ASP A 58 -13.51 2.11 -0.37
N LEU A 59 -13.37 1.47 0.79
CA LEU A 59 -13.51 2.14 2.08
C LEU A 59 -12.18 2.64 2.65
N PHE A 60 -11.05 2.11 2.18
CA PHE A 60 -9.75 2.49 2.70
C PHE A 60 -8.85 3.14 1.62
N LEU A 61 -8.51 2.41 0.56
CA LEU A 61 -7.55 2.91 -0.42
C LEU A 61 -8.08 4.10 -1.24
N ALA A 62 -9.33 4.05 -1.67
CA ALA A 62 -9.90 5.14 -2.45
C ALA A 62 -9.90 6.47 -1.67
N PRO A 63 -10.37 6.51 -0.40
CA PRO A 63 -10.28 7.74 0.39
C PRO A 63 -8.85 8.20 0.65
N VAL A 64 -7.91 7.28 0.90
CA VAL A 64 -6.50 7.64 1.12
C VAL A 64 -5.92 8.28 -0.14
N ARG A 65 -6.13 7.66 -1.29
CA ARG A 65 -5.63 8.21 -2.56
C ARG A 65 -6.33 9.52 -2.93
N GLY A 66 -7.54 9.73 -2.46
CA GLY A 66 -8.27 10.98 -2.65
C GLY A 66 -7.63 12.19 -1.95
N GLN A 67 -6.71 11.96 -1.02
CA GLN A 67 -5.94 13.02 -0.36
C GLN A 67 -4.73 13.48 -1.19
N PHE A 68 -4.44 12.78 -2.26
CA PHE A 68 -3.33 13.05 -3.16
C PHE A 68 -3.82 13.56 -4.51
N ARG A 69 -2.94 14.20 -5.26
CA ARG A 69 -3.20 14.56 -6.65
C ARG A 69 -3.45 13.28 -7.46
N PRO A 70 -4.26 13.36 -8.52
CA PRO A 70 -4.49 12.18 -9.39
C PRO A 70 -3.17 11.56 -9.86
N GLY A 71 -3.05 10.24 -9.72
CA GLY A 71 -1.84 9.51 -10.06
C GLY A 71 -0.83 9.40 -8.92
N ASP A 72 -1.07 10.04 -7.79
CA ASP A 72 -0.19 9.98 -6.62
C ASP A 72 -0.86 9.20 -5.47
N PRO A 73 -0.09 8.66 -4.51
CA PRO A 73 1.37 8.55 -4.56
C PRO A 73 1.80 7.39 -5.46
N LYS A 74 3.02 7.48 -5.99
CA LYS A 74 3.71 6.35 -6.57
C LYS A 74 4.37 5.57 -5.45
N VAL A 75 4.25 4.25 -5.48
CA VAL A 75 4.86 3.36 -4.48
C VAL A 75 5.90 2.53 -5.20
N LEU A 76 7.16 2.89 -5.01
CA LEU A 76 8.28 2.39 -5.80
C LEU A 76 9.08 1.35 -5.01
N PRO A 77 9.13 0.09 -5.48
CA PRO A 77 9.90 -0.95 -4.80
C PRO A 77 11.40 -0.67 -4.81
N ASP A 78 12.05 -0.90 -3.66
CA ASP A 78 13.50 -0.79 -3.49
C ASP A 78 14.15 -2.14 -3.26
N THR A 79 13.54 -3.00 -2.43
CA THR A 79 14.10 -4.28 -2.00
C THR A 79 12.98 -5.30 -1.91
N ILE A 80 13.23 -6.52 -2.33
CA ILE A 80 12.27 -7.62 -2.22
C ILE A 80 12.96 -8.91 -1.81
N ALA A 81 12.32 -9.69 -0.94
CA ALA A 81 12.75 -11.01 -0.53
C ALA A 81 11.51 -11.82 -0.15
N SER A 82 11.61 -13.14 -0.22
CA SER A 82 10.45 -13.97 0.11
C SER A 82 10.86 -15.29 0.73
N LYS A 83 9.89 -15.87 1.45
CA LYS A 83 9.99 -17.22 1.98
C LYS A 83 8.63 -17.87 1.83
N GLY A 84 8.51 -18.80 0.86
CA GLY A 84 7.21 -19.41 0.53
C GLY A 84 6.18 -18.35 0.16
N PRO A 85 4.99 -18.39 0.77
CA PRO A 85 3.93 -17.43 0.45
C PRO A 85 4.14 -16.02 1.03
N LEU A 86 5.13 -15.84 1.91
CA LEU A 86 5.42 -14.55 2.52
C LEU A 86 6.42 -13.77 1.69
N VAL A 87 6.03 -12.57 1.25
CA VAL A 87 6.91 -11.64 0.52
C VAL A 87 7.13 -10.40 1.39
N LEU A 88 8.39 -10.08 1.62
CA LEU A 88 8.78 -8.84 2.30
C LEU A 88 9.33 -7.88 1.26
N ILE A 89 8.87 -6.63 1.32
CA ILE A 89 9.24 -5.63 0.33
C ILE A 89 9.39 -4.26 1.00
N GLU A 90 10.44 -3.54 0.61
CA GLU A 90 10.60 -2.15 1.01
C GLU A 90 10.27 -1.25 -0.17
N THR A 91 9.57 -0.17 0.09
CA THR A 91 9.16 0.77 -0.94
C THR A 91 9.33 2.21 -0.48
N ARG A 92 9.29 3.10 -1.45
CA ARG A 92 9.22 4.54 -1.23
C ARG A 92 7.93 5.06 -1.84
N GLY A 93 7.15 5.81 -1.05
CA GLY A 93 5.93 6.46 -1.54
C GLY A 93 6.20 7.92 -1.81
N ILE A 94 6.02 8.38 -3.06
CA ILE A 94 6.28 9.75 -3.45
C ILE A 94 5.13 10.34 -4.25
N GLY A 95 4.85 11.63 -4.02
CA GLY A 95 3.78 12.33 -4.71
C GLY A 95 3.51 13.68 -4.07
N HIS A 96 2.31 14.18 -4.31
CA HIS A 96 1.84 15.45 -3.75
C HIS A 96 0.43 15.30 -3.22
N LEU A 97 0.17 15.93 -2.08
CA LEU A 97 -1.19 16.06 -1.57
C LEU A 97 -1.99 17.02 -2.44
N THR A 98 -3.31 17.00 -2.31
CA THR A 98 -4.19 17.90 -3.06
C THR A 98 -3.89 19.38 -2.81
N ASP A 99 -3.36 19.72 -1.63
CA ASP A 99 -2.97 21.10 -1.30
C ASP A 99 -1.57 21.47 -1.80
N GLY A 100 -0.89 20.58 -2.51
CA GLY A 100 0.42 20.82 -3.11
C GLY A 100 1.62 20.45 -2.26
N ARG A 101 1.41 20.07 -1.00
CA ARG A 101 2.53 19.64 -0.16
C ARG A 101 3.14 18.35 -0.68
N PRO A 102 4.48 18.23 -0.67
CA PRO A 102 5.12 17.00 -1.11
C PRO A 102 4.92 15.87 -0.11
N TYR A 103 4.89 14.65 -0.62
CA TYR A 103 4.86 13.43 0.17
C TYR A 103 6.05 12.56 -0.23
N ASP A 104 6.84 12.14 0.76
CA ASP A 104 8.00 11.29 0.56
C ASP A 104 8.16 10.42 1.80
N ASN A 105 7.60 9.22 1.75
CA ASN A 105 7.60 8.34 2.91
C ASN A 105 8.25 7.00 2.59
N ARG A 106 8.71 6.32 3.64
CA ARG A 106 9.35 5.00 3.55
C ARG A 106 8.44 3.94 4.13
N TYR A 107 8.42 2.79 3.48
CA TYR A 107 7.56 1.68 3.86
C TYR A 107 8.33 0.37 3.88
N ALA A 108 7.89 -0.53 4.75
CA ALA A 108 8.19 -1.95 4.65
C ALA A 108 6.86 -2.69 4.71
N TRP A 109 6.73 -3.74 3.92
CA TRP A 109 5.49 -4.48 3.79
C TRP A 109 5.73 -5.96 3.99
N ALA A 110 4.81 -6.62 4.70
CA ALA A 110 4.73 -8.07 4.72
C ALA A 110 3.44 -8.46 3.99
N VAL A 111 3.61 -9.15 2.87
CA VAL A 111 2.49 -9.54 2.00
C VAL A 111 2.42 -11.06 1.92
N GLU A 112 1.28 -11.62 2.25
CA GLU A 112 1.06 -13.07 2.11
C GLU A 112 0.19 -13.33 0.88
N VAL A 113 0.62 -14.30 0.08
CA VAL A 113 -0.05 -14.70 -1.16
C VAL A 113 -0.81 -16.00 -0.91
N ARG A 114 -2.04 -16.09 -1.39
CA ARG A 114 -2.83 -17.33 -1.34
C ARG A 114 -3.59 -17.49 -2.66
N GLU A 115 -3.49 -18.68 -3.23
CA GLU A 115 -4.22 -19.03 -4.47
C GLU A 115 -3.97 -18.01 -5.60
N GLY A 116 -2.72 -17.55 -5.72
CA GLY A 116 -2.33 -16.59 -6.74
C GLY A 116 -2.88 -15.17 -6.54
N LYS A 117 -3.34 -14.85 -5.33
CA LYS A 117 -3.92 -13.55 -4.98
C LYS A 117 -3.25 -12.96 -3.75
N ILE A 118 -3.31 -11.66 -3.62
CA ILE A 118 -2.85 -10.95 -2.42
C ILE A 118 -3.85 -11.25 -1.30
N PHE A 119 -3.38 -11.86 -0.22
CA PHE A 119 -4.24 -12.35 0.85
C PHE A 119 -4.12 -11.53 2.13
N VAL A 120 -2.89 -11.22 2.55
CA VAL A 120 -2.65 -10.38 3.72
C VAL A 120 -1.67 -9.29 3.35
N VAL A 121 -1.99 -8.06 3.73
CA VAL A 121 -1.06 -6.93 3.61
C VAL A 121 -0.88 -6.32 5.00
N ARG A 122 0.36 -6.30 5.49
CA ARG A 122 0.74 -5.56 6.69
C ARG A 122 1.65 -4.42 6.24
N GLU A 123 1.21 -3.21 6.52
CA GLU A 123 1.87 -1.99 6.05
C GLU A 123 2.60 -1.31 7.21
N TYR A 124 3.92 -1.22 7.11
CA TYR A 124 4.76 -0.50 8.06
C TYR A 124 5.29 0.76 7.38
N MET A 125 5.35 1.86 8.12
CA MET A 125 5.75 3.13 7.53
C MET A 125 6.42 4.01 8.58
N ASP A 126 7.02 5.12 8.14
CA ASP A 126 7.37 6.18 9.05
C ASP A 126 6.08 6.89 9.48
N SER A 127 5.51 6.40 10.59
CA SER A 127 4.22 6.87 11.09
C SER A 127 4.32 8.28 11.71
N LEU A 128 5.47 8.65 12.23
CA LEU A 128 5.68 10.00 12.74
C LEU A 128 5.59 11.03 11.61
N TYR A 129 6.17 10.72 10.45
CA TYR A 129 6.07 11.57 9.28
C TYR A 129 4.61 11.76 8.86
N VAL A 130 3.84 10.67 8.79
CA VAL A 130 2.42 10.70 8.43
C VAL A 130 1.62 11.52 9.44
N ALA A 131 1.82 11.25 10.75
CA ALA A 131 1.10 11.98 11.79
C ALA A 131 1.35 13.48 11.71
N ARG A 132 2.60 13.89 11.59
CA ARG A 132 2.97 15.31 11.48
C ARG A 132 2.42 15.97 10.23
N LEU A 133 2.44 15.26 9.11
CA LEU A 133 1.96 15.79 7.84
C LEU A 133 0.47 16.11 7.89
N PHE A 134 -0.32 15.25 8.50
CA PHE A 134 -1.78 15.44 8.57
C PHE A 134 -2.22 16.26 9.78
N GLU A 135 -1.47 16.31 10.86
CA GLU A 135 -1.75 17.19 12.01
C GLU A 135 -1.64 18.65 11.63
N THR A 136 -0.60 19.04 10.89
CA THR A 136 -0.41 20.43 10.47
C THR A 136 -1.54 20.97 9.61
N LYS A 137 -2.38 20.08 9.05
CA LYS A 137 -3.52 20.47 8.23
C LYS A 137 -4.73 20.88 9.06
N SER A 138 -4.82 20.41 10.29
CA SER A 138 -5.96 20.69 11.17
C SER A 138 -5.75 21.87 12.11
N ALA A 139 -4.58 22.51 12.06
CA ALA A 139 -4.27 23.68 12.88
C ALA A 139 -4.78 25.03 12.23
#